data_907e802f4e211aacd248ff63a95784d5
#
_entry.id   907e802f4e211aacd248ff63a95784d5
#
_cell.length_a   1.000
_cell.length_b   1.000
_cell.length_c   1.000
_cell.angle_alpha   90.00
_cell.angle_beta   90.00
_cell.angle_gamma   90.00
#
_symmetry.space_group_name_H-M   'P 1'
#
loop_
_entity.id
_entity.type
_entity.pdbx_description
1 polymer ?
#
loop_
_entity_poly.entity_id
_entity_poly.type
_entity_poly.pdbx_seq_one_letter_code
_entity_poly.pdbx_strand_id
1 'polypeptide(L)'
;MTNSKYAAFVALDPFFDIVMQGLAGAVDGDHYFEAIADDAVFEYRYVFPGFPSEIEGRDALMALYSRYGDSTVLHSGDALIVHRSQDPRVVIIEYEVHGKKISTGNSYDNRFISVVTIEDRKIVHWRDYMDSLAAFTAETGPRA
;
A
#
# COMPACT_ATOMS: atom_id res chain seq x y z
N MET A 1 17.32 4.29 -7.67
CA MET A 1 17.82 5.36 -6.76
C MET A 1 16.68 5.83 -5.89
N THR A 2 16.86 5.82 -4.58
CA THR A 2 15.82 6.27 -3.67
C THR A 2 15.62 7.77 -3.81
N ASN A 3 14.39 8.21 -3.99
CA ASN A 3 14.07 9.63 -4.04
C ASN A 3 14.22 10.20 -2.62
N SER A 4 15.15 11.16 -2.42
CA SER A 4 15.43 11.76 -1.11
C SER A 4 14.20 12.40 -0.47
N LYS A 5 13.24 12.85 -1.29
CA LYS A 5 11.97 13.43 -0.84
C LYS A 5 11.13 12.41 -0.04
N TYR A 6 11.31 11.12 -0.30
CA TYR A 6 10.54 10.05 0.32
C TYR A 6 11.42 9.11 1.14
N ALA A 7 12.56 9.56 1.60
CA ALA A 7 13.49 8.73 2.39
C ALA A 7 12.85 8.17 3.66
N ALA A 8 11.91 8.90 4.27
CA ALA A 8 11.19 8.44 5.46
C ALA A 8 10.27 7.24 5.22
N PHE A 9 10.01 6.91 3.95
CA PHE A 9 9.08 5.84 3.56
C PHE A 9 9.80 4.63 2.98
N VAL A 10 11.12 4.58 3.04
CA VAL A 10 11.92 3.54 2.36
C VAL A 10 11.53 2.11 2.79
N ALA A 11 11.04 1.93 4.01
CA ALA A 11 10.59 0.63 4.49
C ALA A 11 9.42 0.06 3.69
N LEU A 12 8.68 0.90 2.95
CA LEU A 12 7.55 0.51 2.11
C LEU A 12 7.90 0.50 0.61
N ASP A 13 9.13 0.74 0.23
CA ASP A 13 9.52 0.82 -1.19
C ASP A 13 9.01 -0.37 -2.03
N PRO A 14 9.11 -1.62 -1.58
CA PRO A 14 8.57 -2.74 -2.37
C PRO A 14 7.06 -2.63 -2.64
N PHE A 15 6.28 -2.09 -1.70
CA PHE A 15 4.86 -1.83 -1.92
C PHE A 15 4.66 -0.74 -2.97
N PHE A 16 5.35 0.37 -2.85
CA PHE A 16 5.24 1.45 -3.83
C PHE A 16 5.60 0.96 -5.23
N ASP A 17 6.67 0.18 -5.33
CA ASP A 17 7.17 -0.32 -6.62
C ASP A 17 6.16 -1.26 -7.30
N ILE A 18 5.60 -2.22 -6.55
CA ILE A 18 4.66 -3.18 -7.14
C ILE A 18 3.35 -2.50 -7.56
N VAL A 19 2.87 -1.55 -6.77
CA VAL A 19 1.66 -0.78 -7.11
C VAL A 19 1.88 0.06 -8.36
N MET A 20 3.01 0.75 -8.46
CA MET A 20 3.31 1.58 -9.63
C MET A 20 3.50 0.74 -10.89
N GLN A 21 4.00 -0.48 -10.78
CA GLN A 21 4.01 -1.43 -11.89
C GLN A 21 2.59 -1.77 -12.35
N GLY A 22 1.70 -2.03 -11.39
CA GLY A 22 0.31 -2.38 -11.68
C GLY A 22 -0.48 -1.24 -12.32
N LEU A 23 -0.13 -0.01 -12.01
CA LEU A 23 -0.81 1.19 -12.52
C LEU A 23 -0.05 1.85 -13.69
N ALA A 24 0.98 1.21 -14.20
CA ALA A 24 1.81 1.77 -15.27
C ALA A 24 0.94 2.13 -16.50
N GLY A 25 1.15 3.34 -17.01
CA GLY A 25 0.39 3.85 -18.15
C GLY A 25 -0.94 4.49 -17.78
N ALA A 26 -1.42 4.31 -16.55
CA ALA A 26 -2.69 4.85 -16.08
C ALA A 26 -2.53 6.10 -15.23
N VAL A 27 -1.40 6.25 -14.55
CA VAL A 27 -1.15 7.37 -13.64
C VAL A 27 0.12 8.11 -14.03
N ASP A 28 0.22 9.36 -13.61
CA ASP A 28 1.42 10.21 -13.73
C ASP A 28 2.12 10.31 -12.38
N GLY A 29 3.44 10.46 -12.42
CA GLY A 29 4.28 10.66 -11.25
C GLY A 29 5.40 9.62 -11.19
N ASP A 30 6.52 9.99 -10.59
CA ASP A 30 7.68 9.12 -10.43
C ASP A 30 7.61 8.28 -9.16
N HIS A 31 6.69 8.61 -8.27
CA HIS A 31 6.49 7.91 -7.00
C HIS A 31 5.00 7.72 -6.74
N TYR A 32 4.66 6.72 -5.96
CA TYR A 32 3.29 6.41 -5.56
C TYR A 32 2.55 7.65 -5.03
N PHE A 33 3.19 8.42 -4.14
CA PHE A 33 2.55 9.61 -3.58
C PHE A 33 2.26 10.68 -4.63
N GLU A 34 3.09 10.78 -5.66
CA GLU A 34 2.88 11.74 -6.75
C GLU A 34 1.74 11.32 -7.68
N ALA A 35 1.41 10.05 -7.69
CA ALA A 35 0.29 9.52 -8.48
C ALA A 35 -1.07 9.73 -7.79
N ILE A 36 -1.10 10.27 -6.58
CA ILE A 36 -2.30 10.44 -5.76
C ILE A 36 -2.79 11.88 -5.82
N ALA A 37 -4.09 12.06 -6.06
CA ALA A 37 -4.72 13.37 -5.99
C ALA A 37 -4.71 13.89 -4.55
N ASP A 38 -4.66 15.23 -4.38
CA ASP A 38 -4.54 15.85 -3.07
C ASP A 38 -5.68 15.46 -2.11
N ASP A 39 -6.88 15.27 -2.65
CA ASP A 39 -8.11 14.98 -1.91
C ASP A 39 -8.56 13.52 -2.05
N ALA A 40 -7.68 12.62 -2.47
CA ALA A 40 -8.00 11.21 -2.64
C ALA A 40 -8.49 10.58 -1.34
N VAL A 41 -9.43 9.64 -1.47
CA VAL A 41 -10.00 8.91 -0.34
C VAL A 41 -9.49 7.48 -0.34
N PHE A 42 -9.03 7.02 0.83
CA PHE A 42 -8.52 5.67 1.02
C PHE A 42 -9.42 4.95 2.01
N GLU A 43 -9.99 3.81 1.59
CA GLU A 43 -10.77 2.94 2.45
C GLU A 43 -10.02 1.64 2.69
N TYR A 44 -9.92 1.25 3.96
CA TYR A 44 -9.32 -0.02 4.35
C TYR A 44 -10.46 -0.96 4.75
N ARG A 45 -10.74 -1.94 3.89
CA ARG A 45 -11.92 -2.82 3.97
C ARG A 45 -11.65 -4.07 4.81
N TYR A 46 -10.88 -3.90 5.89
CA TYR A 46 -10.54 -4.96 6.83
C TYR A 46 -10.46 -4.35 8.23
N VAL A 47 -10.55 -5.20 9.24
CA VAL A 47 -10.40 -4.79 10.63
C VAL A 47 -8.98 -5.10 11.09
N PHE A 48 -8.30 -4.08 11.59
CA PHE A 48 -7.00 -4.24 12.22
C PHE A 48 -6.92 -3.27 13.41
N PRO A 49 -6.55 -3.77 14.63
CA PRO A 49 -6.56 -2.92 15.82
C PRO A 49 -5.67 -1.68 15.67
N GLY A 50 -6.24 -0.52 15.98
CA GLY A 50 -5.51 0.74 15.92
C GLY A 50 -5.34 1.32 14.53
N PHE A 51 -5.89 0.68 13.49
CA PHE A 51 -5.77 1.16 12.12
C PHE A 51 -7.08 1.81 11.67
N PRO A 52 -7.04 2.97 11.01
CA PRO A 52 -8.25 3.65 10.56
C PRO A 52 -8.95 2.87 9.44
N SER A 53 -10.26 3.01 9.33
CA SER A 53 -11.04 2.42 8.24
C SER A 53 -11.10 3.32 7.01
N GLU A 54 -10.85 4.62 7.18
CA GLU A 54 -10.87 5.58 6.09
C GLU A 54 -9.90 6.71 6.37
N ILE A 55 -9.26 7.19 5.31
CA ILE A 55 -8.36 8.36 5.35
C ILE A 55 -8.72 9.26 4.17
N GLU A 56 -8.82 10.56 4.43
CA GLU A 56 -9.04 11.56 3.39
C GLU A 56 -7.78 12.40 3.19
N GLY A 57 -7.33 12.47 1.94
CA GLY A 57 -6.23 13.31 1.52
C GLY A 57 -4.87 12.64 1.54
N ARG A 58 -4.03 13.04 0.58
CA ARG A 58 -2.68 12.52 0.44
C ARG A 58 -1.81 12.79 1.67
N ASP A 59 -1.93 13.98 2.27
CA ASP A 59 -1.10 14.34 3.42
C ASP A 59 -1.40 13.46 4.63
N ALA A 60 -2.67 13.13 4.86
CA ALA A 60 -3.05 12.22 5.95
C ALA A 60 -2.53 10.81 5.70
N LEU A 61 -2.54 10.36 4.44
CA LEU A 61 -1.98 9.06 4.08
C LEU A 61 -0.47 9.03 4.32
N MET A 62 0.24 10.07 3.92
CA MET A 62 1.69 10.17 4.13
C MET A 62 2.03 10.15 5.62
N ALA A 63 1.24 10.87 6.43
CA ALA A 63 1.43 10.87 7.88
C ALA A 63 1.27 9.48 8.48
N LEU A 64 0.28 8.71 8.02
CA LEU A 64 0.09 7.32 8.45
C LEU A 64 1.27 6.45 8.04
N TYR A 65 1.67 6.52 6.78
CA TYR A 65 2.71 5.64 6.23
C TYR A 65 4.11 5.97 6.72
N SER A 66 4.35 7.19 7.18
CA SER A 66 5.65 7.58 7.75
C SER A 66 6.00 6.77 9.01
N ARG A 67 5.00 6.15 9.65
CA ARG A 67 5.17 5.36 10.86
C ARG A 67 5.47 3.88 10.60
N TYR A 68 5.27 3.41 9.38
CA TYR A 68 5.43 1.98 9.08
C TYR A 68 6.84 1.49 9.35
N GLY A 69 7.85 2.30 9.05
CA GLY A 69 9.25 1.92 9.26
C GLY A 69 9.61 1.66 10.72
N ASP A 70 8.80 2.14 11.67
CA ASP A 70 9.01 1.90 13.09
C ASP A 70 8.65 0.46 13.49
N SER A 71 7.80 -0.20 12.72
CA SER A 71 7.29 -1.53 13.07
C SER A 71 7.54 -2.60 12.01
N THR A 72 7.68 -2.21 10.76
CA THR A 72 7.71 -3.14 9.64
C THR A 72 8.71 -2.67 8.58
N VAL A 73 9.47 -3.60 8.02
CA VAL A 73 10.29 -3.34 6.84
C VAL A 73 9.94 -4.37 5.77
N LEU A 74 9.63 -3.90 4.56
CA LEU A 74 9.37 -4.77 3.42
C LEU A 74 10.67 -5.02 2.66
N HIS A 75 10.80 -6.23 2.10
CA HIS A 75 11.97 -6.65 1.32
C HIS A 75 11.63 -6.83 -0.15
N SER A 76 10.40 -7.26 -0.46
CA SER A 76 10.00 -7.54 -1.84
C SER A 76 8.49 -7.45 -2.00
N GLY A 77 8.06 -7.29 -3.26
CA GLY A 77 6.68 -7.43 -3.68
C GLY A 77 6.63 -8.28 -4.94
N ASP A 78 5.60 -9.12 -5.07
CA ASP A 78 5.47 -10.03 -6.20
C ASP A 78 4.01 -10.41 -6.45
N ALA A 79 3.81 -11.40 -7.33
CA ALA A 79 2.49 -11.96 -7.65
C ALA A 79 1.49 -10.92 -8.17
N LEU A 80 1.98 -9.90 -8.88
CA LEU A 80 1.12 -8.85 -9.43
C LEU A 80 0.21 -9.39 -10.53
N ILE A 81 -1.11 -9.16 -10.37
CA ILE A 81 -2.11 -9.40 -11.40
C ILE A 81 -2.93 -8.13 -11.55
N VAL A 82 -3.06 -7.66 -12.80
CA VAL A 82 -3.84 -6.45 -13.11
C VAL A 82 -5.13 -6.84 -13.78
N HIS A 83 -6.25 -6.37 -13.23
CA HIS A 83 -7.57 -6.60 -13.79
C HIS A 83 -8.16 -5.28 -14.29
N ARG A 84 -8.82 -5.33 -15.43
CA ARG A 84 -9.61 -4.21 -15.94
C ARG A 84 -11.06 -4.43 -15.55
N SER A 85 -11.73 -3.37 -15.07
CA SER A 85 -13.14 -3.43 -14.73
C SER A 85 -14.01 -2.87 -15.86
N GLN A 86 -15.33 -2.97 -15.71
CA GLN A 86 -16.28 -2.38 -16.65
C GLN A 86 -16.21 -0.85 -16.65
N ASP A 87 -15.83 -0.26 -15.52
CA ASP A 87 -15.59 1.19 -15.43
C ASP A 87 -14.14 1.44 -15.85
N PRO A 88 -13.91 2.19 -16.96
CA PRO A 88 -12.55 2.43 -17.44
C PRO A 88 -11.68 3.23 -16.49
N ARG A 89 -12.27 3.88 -15.48
CA ARG A 89 -11.52 4.60 -14.45
C ARG A 89 -10.99 3.67 -13.36
N VAL A 90 -11.51 2.44 -13.27
CA VAL A 90 -11.22 1.55 -12.14
C VAL A 90 -10.32 0.40 -12.59
N VAL A 91 -9.17 0.29 -11.92
CA VAL A 91 -8.21 -0.80 -12.09
C VAL A 91 -8.16 -1.58 -10.79
N ILE A 92 -8.19 -2.92 -10.89
CA ILE A 92 -8.08 -3.80 -9.72
C ILE A 92 -6.73 -4.50 -9.82
N ILE A 93 -5.94 -4.43 -8.74
CA ILE A 93 -4.63 -5.08 -8.69
C ILE A 93 -4.56 -6.03 -7.51
N GLU A 94 -4.01 -7.22 -7.77
CA GLU A 94 -3.64 -8.18 -6.74
C GLU A 94 -2.12 -8.22 -6.64
N TYR A 95 -1.59 -8.33 -5.44
CA TYR A 95 -0.15 -8.42 -5.22
C TYR A 95 0.15 -8.94 -3.82
N GLU A 96 1.39 -9.34 -3.61
CA GLU A 96 1.89 -9.77 -2.32
C GLU A 96 3.09 -8.94 -1.94
N VAL A 97 3.25 -8.71 -0.63
CA VAL A 97 4.45 -8.08 -0.08
C VAL A 97 5.05 -8.99 0.98
N HIS A 98 6.37 -8.93 1.10
CA HIS A 98 7.14 -9.77 2.01
C HIS A 98 8.13 -8.93 2.76
N GLY A 99 8.22 -9.14 4.06
CA GLY A 99 9.11 -8.38 4.92
C GLY A 99 9.19 -8.96 6.30
N LYS A 100 9.37 -8.08 7.27
CA LYS A 100 9.61 -8.48 8.65
C LYS A 100 9.01 -7.46 9.61
N LYS A 101 8.42 -7.95 10.71
CA LYS A 101 8.04 -7.12 11.84
C LYS A 101 9.26 -6.89 12.73
N ILE A 102 9.59 -5.63 12.97
CA ILE A 102 10.78 -5.28 13.74
C ILE A 102 10.62 -5.69 15.20
N SER A 103 9.42 -5.47 15.78
CA SER A 103 9.17 -5.73 17.20
C SER A 103 9.24 -7.20 17.58
N THR A 104 8.83 -8.11 16.70
CA THR A 104 8.77 -9.54 17.00
C THR A 104 9.87 -10.35 16.29
N GLY A 105 10.45 -9.80 15.23
CA GLY A 105 11.34 -10.53 14.34
C GLY A 105 10.63 -11.50 13.41
N ASN A 106 9.31 -11.56 13.46
CA ASN A 106 8.53 -12.49 12.64
C ASN A 106 8.48 -12.06 11.18
N SER A 107 8.45 -13.02 10.28
CA SER A 107 8.17 -12.77 8.87
C SER A 107 6.80 -12.16 8.72
N TYR A 108 6.71 -11.19 7.83
CA TYR A 108 5.44 -10.59 7.44
C TYR A 108 5.24 -10.82 5.95
N ASP A 109 4.30 -11.70 5.62
CA ASP A 109 3.93 -12.03 4.25
C ASP A 109 2.43 -11.76 4.13
N ASN A 110 2.04 -10.88 3.22
CA ASN A 110 0.65 -10.52 3.10
C ASN A 110 0.24 -10.38 1.64
N ARG A 111 -1.04 -10.60 1.39
CA ARG A 111 -1.64 -10.50 0.06
C ARG A 111 -2.75 -9.47 0.07
N PHE A 112 -2.83 -8.72 -1.03
CA PHE A 112 -3.70 -7.57 -1.15
C PHE A 112 -4.52 -7.63 -2.42
N ILE A 113 -5.72 -7.06 -2.35
CA ILE A 113 -6.47 -6.64 -3.52
C ILE A 113 -6.78 -5.16 -3.30
N SER A 114 -6.43 -4.34 -4.28
CA SER A 114 -6.70 -2.91 -4.23
C SER A 114 -7.56 -2.51 -5.43
N VAL A 115 -8.69 -1.87 -5.14
CA VAL A 115 -9.61 -1.35 -6.15
C VAL A 115 -9.35 0.14 -6.28
N VAL A 116 -8.79 0.55 -7.42
CA VAL A 116 -8.21 1.89 -7.59
C VAL A 116 -9.00 2.66 -8.64
N THR A 117 -9.56 3.79 -8.25
CA THR A 117 -10.23 4.71 -9.17
C THR A 117 -9.27 5.82 -9.57
N ILE A 118 -9.13 6.04 -10.87
CA ILE A 118 -8.19 7.00 -11.45
C ILE A 118 -8.98 8.01 -12.30
N GLU A 119 -8.75 9.31 -12.05
CA GLU A 119 -9.29 10.40 -12.85
C GLU A 119 -8.17 11.39 -13.14
N ASP A 120 -8.11 11.89 -14.36
CA ASP A 120 -7.08 12.84 -14.80
C ASP A 120 -5.66 12.35 -14.47
N ARG A 121 -5.43 11.04 -14.65
CA ARG A 121 -4.17 10.36 -14.43
C ARG A 121 -3.68 10.42 -12.97
N LYS A 122 -4.60 10.57 -12.02
CA LYS A 122 -4.31 10.54 -10.58
C LYS A 122 -5.26 9.61 -9.87
N ILE A 123 -4.77 8.96 -8.82
CA ILE A 123 -5.59 8.13 -7.95
C ILE A 123 -6.51 9.06 -7.15
N VAL A 124 -7.82 8.85 -7.26
CA VAL A 124 -8.82 9.63 -6.51
C VAL A 124 -9.52 8.80 -5.44
N HIS A 125 -9.51 7.47 -5.59
CA HIS A 125 -10.12 6.59 -4.60
C HIS A 125 -9.38 5.25 -4.58
N TRP A 126 -9.15 4.75 -3.38
CA TRP A 126 -8.43 3.50 -3.13
C TRP A 126 -9.21 2.67 -2.13
N ARG A 127 -9.58 1.45 -2.50
CA ARG A 127 -10.19 0.49 -1.57
C ARG A 127 -9.26 -0.69 -1.41
N ASP A 128 -8.84 -0.93 -0.18
CA ASP A 128 -7.82 -1.90 0.12
C ASP A 128 -8.40 -3.10 0.87
N TYR A 129 -8.00 -4.29 0.44
CA TYR A 129 -8.32 -5.56 1.10
C TYR A 129 -7.02 -6.28 1.33
N MET A 130 -6.83 -6.82 2.52
CA MET A 130 -5.65 -7.63 2.83
C MET A 130 -6.02 -8.80 3.71
N ASP A 131 -5.10 -9.72 3.87
CA ASP A 131 -5.20 -10.78 4.87
C ASP A 131 -4.85 -10.20 6.24
N SER A 132 -5.87 -9.74 6.97
CA SER A 132 -5.66 -9.10 8.27
C SER A 132 -5.18 -10.09 9.33
N LEU A 133 -5.52 -11.38 9.18
CA LEU A 133 -5.01 -12.39 10.10
C LEU A 133 -3.51 -12.59 9.94
N ALA A 134 -3.00 -12.57 8.71
CA ALA A 134 -1.55 -12.66 8.48
C ALA A 134 -0.82 -11.49 9.14
N ALA A 135 -1.35 -10.27 8.99
CA ALA A 135 -0.77 -9.08 9.61
C ALA A 135 -0.80 -9.18 11.15
N PHE A 136 -1.94 -9.57 11.70
CA PHE A 136 -2.12 -9.68 13.14
C PHE A 136 -1.20 -10.75 13.74
N THR A 137 -1.10 -11.90 13.08
CA THR A 137 -0.25 -13.02 13.55
C THR A 137 1.23 -12.64 13.52
N ALA A 138 1.70 -11.92 12.50
CA ALA A 138 3.08 -11.46 12.42
C ALA A 138 3.42 -10.51 13.58
N GLU A 139 2.46 -9.67 13.98
CA GLU A 139 2.66 -8.70 15.04
C GLU A 139 2.53 -9.30 16.45
N THR A 140 1.61 -10.24 16.63
CA THR A 140 1.24 -10.77 17.96
C THR A 140 1.65 -12.22 18.20
N GLY A 141 2.09 -12.93 17.15
CA GLY A 141 2.51 -14.32 17.27
C GLY A 141 3.80 -14.49 18.06
N PRO A 142 4.20 -15.74 18.34
CA PRO A 142 5.45 -16.00 19.04
C PRO A 142 6.62 -15.35 18.31
N ARG A 143 7.53 -14.75 19.05
CA ARG A 143 8.72 -14.09 18.48
C ARG A 143 9.64 -15.11 17.83
N ALA A 144 10.16 -14.72 16.68
CA ALA A 144 11.16 -15.54 15.97
C ALA A 144 12.48 -15.61 16.74
#